data_58e8fb7e482f96ba06d3ffcbce859bc3
#
_entry.id   58e8fb7e482f96ba06d3ffcbce859bc3
#
_cell.length_a   1.000
_cell.length_b   1.000
_cell.length_c   1.000
_cell.angle_alpha   90.00
_cell.angle_beta   90.00
_cell.angle_gamma   90.00
#
_symmetry.space_group_name_H-M   'P 1'
#
loop_
_entity.id
_entity.type
_entity.pdbx_description
1 polymer ?
#
loop_
_entity_poly.entity_id
_entity_poly.type
_entity_poly.pdbx_seq_one_letter_code
_entity_poly.pdbx_strand_id
1 'polypeptide(L)'
;MHQKREKSIILGLLITSSALARSTGCKEGNCENGYGKWVYTDKTTYEGEWVGTKKHGQGTETWPNGYIYKGQFQNSLWSGLGTLTFPDGSTYEGEWTNGFMNGEGTFTWADGKQKSGIWKNGKLQE
;
A
#
# COMPACT_ATOMS: atom_id res chain seq x y z
N MET A 1 -35.42 2.88 -2.77
CA MET A 1 -35.62 3.32 -2.71
C MET A 1 -36.02 3.28 -2.36
N HIS A 2 -35.36 3.45 -3.19
CA HIS A 2 -35.86 3.95 -3.30
C HIS A 2 -36.27 3.92 -3.16
N GLN A 3 -35.31 3.63 -2.77
CA GLN A 3 -35.82 4.09 -2.80
C GLN A 3 -36.13 3.99 -2.72
N LYS A 4 -35.66 3.91 -2.89
CA LYS A 4 -36.07 4.14 -2.92
C LYS A 4 -36.14 4.27 -3.04
N ARG A 5 -35.97 4.20 -3.26
CA ARG A 5 -36.12 4.58 -3.49
C ARG A 5 -36.12 4.77 -3.55
N GLU A 6 -35.76 4.66 -3.78
CA GLU A 6 -35.74 5.06 -3.95
C GLU A 6 -35.63 5.16 -4.01
N LYS A 7 -35.74 5.20 -4.31
CA LYS A 7 -35.61 5.38 -4.38
C LYS A 7 -35.29 5.58 -4.68
N SER A 8 -35.58 5.63 -5.21
CA SER A 8 -35.12 5.80 -5.40
C SER A 8 -34.88 6.16 -5.55
N ILE A 9 -34.67 6.55 -6.17
CA ILE A 9 -34.14 6.86 -6.22
C ILE A 9 -33.79 7.16 -5.86
N ILE A 10 -34.13 7.31 -6.23
CA ILE A 10 -33.46 7.57 -5.90
C ILE A 10 -33.12 7.46 -5.72
N LEU A 11 -33.12 7.56 -6.24
CA LEU A 11 -32.39 7.39 -6.09
C LEU A 11 -31.87 7.78 -6.35
N GLY A 12 -32.10 7.98 -6.73
CA GLY A 12 -31.35 8.32 -7.15
C GLY A 12 -30.58 9.30 -7.16
N LEU A 13 -30.66 10.32 -7.41
CA LEU A 13 -29.90 11.12 -7.31
C LEU A 13 -28.95 11.53 -6.41
N LEU A 14 -28.74 11.66 -5.82
CA LEU A 14 -27.77 11.68 -4.82
C LEU A 14 -26.70 10.63 -5.00
N ILE A 15 -26.84 9.84 -5.97
CA ILE A 15 -25.94 8.74 -6.25
C ILE A 15 -24.59 9.23 -6.73
N THR A 16 -24.55 10.35 -7.39
CA THR A 16 -23.30 10.87 -7.93
C THR A 16 -22.30 11.19 -6.84
N SER A 17 -22.70 11.94 -5.83
CA SER A 17 -21.77 12.23 -4.76
C SER A 17 -21.45 10.97 -3.94
N SER A 18 -22.40 10.06 -3.84
CA SER A 18 -22.12 8.79 -3.17
C SER A 18 -21.06 7.99 -3.92
N ALA A 19 -21.13 8.00 -5.25
CA ALA A 19 -20.15 7.28 -6.06
C ALA A 19 -18.76 7.88 -5.87
N LEU A 20 -18.66 9.21 -5.81
CA LEU A 20 -17.38 9.87 -5.56
C LEU A 20 -16.84 9.51 -4.17
N ALA A 21 -17.70 9.52 -3.18
CA ALA A 21 -17.29 9.17 -1.83
C ALA A 21 -16.78 7.74 -1.76
N ARG A 22 -17.35 6.85 -2.59
CA ARG A 22 -16.92 5.46 -2.61
C ARG A 22 -15.64 5.23 -3.37
N SER A 23 -15.13 6.23 -4.09
CA SER A 23 -13.89 6.08 -4.82
C SER A 23 -12.67 6.11 -3.90
N THR A 24 -12.85 6.51 -2.62
CA THR A 24 -11.78 6.54 -1.64
C THR A 24 -12.26 5.89 -0.36
N GLY A 25 -11.32 5.64 0.55
CA GLY A 25 -11.63 5.08 1.85
C GLY A 25 -11.52 3.57 1.87
N CYS A 26 -12.09 2.98 2.90
CA CYS A 26 -12.04 1.54 3.09
C CYS A 26 -13.01 0.87 2.12
N LYS A 27 -12.47 0.08 1.20
CA LYS A 27 -13.25 -0.58 0.16
C LYS A 27 -13.67 -1.98 0.53
N GLU A 28 -12.85 -2.67 1.31
CA GLU A 28 -13.08 -4.05 1.69
C GLU A 28 -12.53 -4.30 3.07
N GLY A 29 -13.17 -5.19 3.81
CA GLY A 29 -12.66 -5.67 5.07
C GLY A 29 -12.76 -4.66 6.18
N ASN A 30 -11.80 -4.74 7.11
CA ASN A 30 -11.77 -3.92 8.32
C ASN A 30 -10.49 -3.09 8.32
N CYS A 31 -10.59 -1.83 7.93
CA CYS A 31 -9.43 -0.93 7.85
C CYS A 31 -9.11 -0.25 9.17
N GLU A 32 -9.58 -0.80 10.27
CA GLU A 32 -9.23 -0.34 11.60
C GLU A 32 -8.47 -1.40 12.36
N ASN A 33 -9.01 -2.62 12.39
CA ASN A 33 -8.39 -3.73 13.11
C ASN A 33 -8.74 -5.00 12.36
N GLY A 34 -7.81 -5.49 11.55
CA GLY A 34 -8.02 -6.67 10.75
C GLY A 34 -7.44 -6.49 9.35
N TYR A 35 -7.95 -7.26 8.41
CA TYR A 35 -7.50 -7.19 7.02
C TYR A 35 -8.47 -6.30 6.25
N GLY A 36 -7.94 -5.33 5.50
CA GLY A 36 -8.79 -4.44 4.73
C GLY A 36 -8.05 -3.75 3.60
N LYS A 37 -8.83 -3.21 2.66
CA LYS A 37 -8.28 -2.49 1.51
C LYS A 37 -8.76 -1.05 1.55
N TRP A 38 -7.82 -0.13 1.51
CA TRP A 38 -8.08 1.31 1.53
C TRP A 38 -7.60 1.96 0.26
N VAL A 39 -8.39 2.88 -0.29
CA VAL A 39 -7.99 3.69 -1.45
C VAL A 39 -7.89 5.13 -1.00
N TYR A 40 -6.72 5.73 -1.20
CA TYR A 40 -6.46 7.12 -0.81
C TYR A 40 -6.89 8.08 -1.93
N THR A 41 -6.95 9.36 -1.59
CA THR A 41 -7.40 10.37 -2.54
C THR A 41 -6.49 10.48 -3.77
N ASP A 42 -5.19 10.20 -3.61
CA ASP A 42 -4.25 10.23 -4.72
C ASP A 42 -4.23 8.94 -5.52
N LYS A 43 -5.15 8.00 -5.22
CA LYS A 43 -5.28 6.70 -5.85
C LYS A 43 -4.27 5.67 -5.36
N THR A 44 -3.46 6.00 -4.39
CA THR A 44 -2.63 5.00 -3.70
C THR A 44 -3.58 4.01 -3.01
N THR A 45 -3.21 2.73 -3.01
CA THR A 45 -4.01 1.72 -2.32
C THR A 45 -3.15 0.98 -1.32
N TYR A 46 -3.77 0.57 -0.22
CA TYR A 46 -3.14 -0.35 0.72
C TYR A 46 -4.10 -1.52 0.96
N GLU A 47 -3.58 -2.72 0.83
CA GLU A 47 -4.35 -3.93 1.10
C GLU A 47 -3.54 -4.80 2.04
N GLY A 48 -4.05 -5.00 3.25
CA GLY A 48 -3.29 -5.76 4.24
C GLY A 48 -3.89 -5.61 5.63
N GLU A 49 -3.03 -5.84 6.62
CA GLU A 49 -3.45 -5.85 8.02
C GLU A 49 -3.43 -4.45 8.60
N TRP A 50 -4.36 -4.20 9.51
CA TRP A 50 -4.53 -2.91 10.18
C TRP A 50 -4.62 -3.13 11.68
N VAL A 51 -4.02 -2.22 12.45
CA VAL A 51 -4.17 -2.16 13.89
C VAL A 51 -4.36 -0.71 14.28
N GLY A 52 -5.49 -0.39 14.91
CA GLY A 52 -5.80 0.97 15.34
C GLY A 52 -5.73 1.97 14.20
N THR A 53 -6.30 1.64 13.04
CA THR A 53 -6.30 2.46 11.83
C THR A 53 -4.94 2.69 11.22
N LYS A 54 -3.92 1.94 11.65
CA LYS A 54 -2.57 2.03 11.09
C LYS A 54 -2.22 0.74 10.37
N LYS A 55 -1.48 0.87 9.27
CA LYS A 55 -0.97 -0.29 8.55
C LYS A 55 -0.03 -1.05 9.47
N HIS A 56 -0.19 -2.36 9.50
CA HIS A 56 0.57 -3.20 10.40
C HIS A 56 0.67 -4.60 9.83
N GLY A 57 1.70 -5.38 10.22
CA GLY A 57 1.83 -6.73 9.72
C GLY A 57 2.07 -6.77 8.22
N GLN A 58 1.47 -7.73 7.54
CA GLN A 58 1.69 -7.92 6.10
C GLN A 58 0.73 -7.09 5.29
N GLY A 59 1.24 -6.46 4.22
CA GLY A 59 0.39 -5.68 3.34
C GLY A 59 1.07 -5.35 2.03
N THR A 60 0.27 -4.83 1.10
CA THR A 60 0.74 -4.38 -0.21
C THR A 60 0.27 -2.95 -0.42
N GLU A 61 1.20 -2.07 -0.71
CA GLU A 61 0.93 -0.67 -0.97
C GLU A 61 1.29 -0.38 -2.43
N THR A 62 0.34 0.19 -3.17
CA THR A 62 0.54 0.45 -4.60
C THR A 62 0.29 1.93 -4.86
N TRP A 63 1.26 2.59 -5.50
CA TRP A 63 1.14 4.01 -5.86
C TRP A 63 0.87 4.18 -7.35
N PRO A 64 0.14 5.25 -7.72
CA PRO A 64 -0.18 5.49 -9.13
C PRO A 64 1.04 5.67 -10.01
N ASN A 65 2.19 6.11 -9.44
CA ASN A 65 3.41 6.31 -10.21
C ASN A 65 4.20 5.05 -10.48
N GLY A 66 3.68 3.89 -10.04
CA GLY A 66 4.29 2.61 -10.38
C GLY A 66 5.09 1.94 -9.28
N TYR A 67 5.26 2.60 -8.12
CA TYR A 67 5.91 1.94 -6.99
C TYR A 67 4.95 0.97 -6.34
N ILE A 68 5.47 -0.19 -5.93
CA ILE A 68 4.69 -1.20 -5.20
C ILE A 68 5.56 -1.72 -4.06
N TYR A 69 5.06 -1.62 -2.83
CA TYR A 69 5.73 -2.23 -1.70
C TYR A 69 4.88 -3.39 -1.20
N LYS A 70 5.51 -4.55 -1.02
CA LYS A 70 4.83 -5.73 -0.48
C LYS A 70 5.67 -6.30 0.64
N GLY A 71 5.15 -6.28 1.86
CA GLY A 71 5.93 -6.77 2.99
C GLY A 71 5.34 -6.33 4.30
N GLN A 72 6.22 -6.17 5.28
CA GLN A 72 5.83 -5.89 6.65
C GLN A 72 5.71 -4.40 6.90
N PHE A 73 4.74 -4.05 7.73
CA PHE A 73 4.47 -2.68 8.16
C PHE A 73 4.43 -2.63 9.67
N GLN A 74 4.83 -1.50 10.22
CA GLN A 74 4.66 -1.20 11.64
C GLN A 74 4.33 0.27 11.77
N ASN A 75 3.20 0.58 12.40
CA ASN A 75 2.73 1.96 12.57
C ASN A 75 2.74 2.74 11.25
N SER A 76 2.20 2.10 10.21
CA SER A 76 2.06 2.66 8.85
C SER A 76 3.38 2.87 8.11
N LEU A 77 4.49 2.38 8.65
CA LEU A 77 5.80 2.49 8.00
C LEU A 77 6.29 1.11 7.57
N TRP A 78 7.06 1.07 6.48
CA TRP A 78 7.70 -0.17 6.05
C TRP A 78 8.72 -0.56 7.11
N SER A 79 8.61 -1.77 7.63
CA SER A 79 9.47 -2.20 8.72
C SER A 79 9.50 -3.71 8.77
N GLY A 80 10.71 -4.29 8.76
CA GLY A 80 10.88 -5.72 8.67
C GLY A 80 11.21 -6.14 7.25
N LEU A 81 10.73 -7.31 6.83
CA LEU A 81 11.04 -7.83 5.50
C LEU A 81 10.03 -7.33 4.47
N GLY A 82 10.53 -6.93 3.32
CA GLY A 82 9.63 -6.48 2.25
C GLY A 82 10.35 -6.27 0.94
N THR A 83 9.57 -6.17 -0.13
CA THR A 83 10.04 -5.96 -1.49
C THR A 83 9.44 -4.68 -2.04
N LEU A 84 10.29 -3.76 -2.47
CA LEU A 84 9.85 -2.55 -3.18
C LEU A 84 10.14 -2.72 -4.66
N THR A 85 9.11 -2.56 -5.47
CA THR A 85 9.24 -2.57 -6.92
C THR A 85 9.18 -1.13 -7.41
N PHE A 86 10.17 -0.75 -8.21
CA PHE A 86 10.27 0.60 -8.78
C PHE A 86 9.54 0.66 -10.12
N PRO A 87 9.17 1.85 -10.59
CA PRO A 87 8.45 1.96 -11.87
C PRO A 87 9.18 1.35 -13.05
N ASP A 88 10.51 1.33 -13.03
CA ASP A 88 11.30 0.77 -14.14
C ASP A 88 11.47 -0.75 -14.06
N GLY A 89 10.85 -1.39 -13.05
CA GLY A 89 10.94 -2.82 -12.88
C GLY A 89 12.06 -3.28 -11.96
N SER A 90 12.91 -2.35 -11.51
CA SER A 90 13.91 -2.69 -10.49
C SER A 90 13.23 -3.06 -9.19
N THR A 91 13.90 -3.86 -8.36
CA THR A 91 13.36 -4.23 -7.06
C THR A 91 14.43 -4.17 -5.99
N TYR A 92 14.00 -3.88 -4.76
CA TYR A 92 14.81 -4.12 -3.58
C TYR A 92 14.06 -5.10 -2.70
N GLU A 93 14.73 -6.18 -2.30
CA GLU A 93 14.14 -7.19 -1.43
C GLU A 93 15.03 -7.35 -0.22
N GLY A 94 14.51 -7.06 0.97
CA GLY A 94 15.33 -7.15 2.16
C GLY A 94 14.69 -6.49 3.37
N GLU A 95 15.54 -6.01 4.26
CA GLU A 95 15.12 -5.45 5.54
C GLU A 95 14.86 -3.96 5.45
N TRP A 96 13.86 -3.52 6.20
CA TRP A 96 13.42 -2.12 6.22
C TRP A 96 13.31 -1.66 7.66
N THR A 97 13.62 -0.40 7.90
CA THR A 97 13.40 0.22 9.19
C THR A 97 12.83 1.61 8.96
N ASN A 98 11.63 1.85 9.48
CA ASN A 98 10.96 3.16 9.40
C ASN A 98 10.97 3.75 7.99
N GLY A 99 10.70 2.89 6.99
CA GLY A 99 10.59 3.33 5.61
C GLY A 99 11.89 3.37 4.83
N PHE A 100 13.01 3.00 5.43
CA PHE A 100 14.31 3.00 4.76
C PHE A 100 14.86 1.59 4.62
N MET A 101 15.54 1.33 3.49
CA MET A 101 16.32 0.11 3.34
C MET A 101 17.37 0.10 4.42
N ASN A 102 17.37 -0.94 5.26
CA ASN A 102 18.26 -0.95 6.40
C ASN A 102 18.46 -2.39 6.84
N GLY A 103 19.70 -2.88 6.73
CA GLY A 103 20.02 -4.27 6.99
C GLY A 103 20.34 -5.01 5.71
N GLU A 104 20.18 -6.33 5.73
CA GLU A 104 20.52 -7.14 4.56
C GLU A 104 19.46 -7.01 3.47
N GLY A 105 19.93 -6.90 2.22
CA GLY A 105 19.01 -6.82 1.11
C GLY A 105 19.70 -6.95 -0.24
N THR A 106 18.89 -7.19 -1.26
CA THR A 106 19.34 -7.38 -2.62
C THR A 106 18.60 -6.42 -3.54
N PHE A 107 19.34 -5.64 -4.29
CA PHE A 107 18.79 -4.78 -5.32
C PHE A 107 18.96 -5.46 -6.67
N THR A 108 17.86 -5.54 -7.43
CA THR A 108 17.87 -6.12 -8.76
C THR A 108 17.48 -5.03 -9.75
N TRP A 109 18.38 -4.71 -10.68
CA TRP A 109 18.11 -3.72 -11.72
C TRP A 109 17.17 -4.30 -12.76
N ALA A 110 16.59 -3.42 -13.58
CA ALA A 110 15.63 -3.83 -14.61
C ALA A 110 16.26 -4.82 -15.60
N ASP A 111 17.58 -4.78 -15.81
CA ASP A 111 18.27 -5.70 -16.71
C ASP A 111 18.63 -7.04 -16.05
N GLY A 112 18.25 -7.21 -14.79
CA GLY A 112 18.48 -8.46 -14.07
C GLY A 112 19.76 -8.50 -13.26
N LYS A 113 20.63 -7.50 -13.39
CA LYS A 113 21.82 -7.44 -12.55
C LYS A 113 21.45 -7.23 -11.10
N GLN A 114 22.25 -7.78 -10.18
CA GLN A 114 21.94 -7.73 -8.77
C GLN A 114 23.12 -7.26 -7.95
N LYS A 115 22.83 -6.65 -6.82
CA LYS A 115 23.82 -6.31 -5.82
C LYS A 115 23.22 -6.57 -4.44
N SER A 116 23.90 -7.42 -3.67
CA SER A 116 23.48 -7.79 -2.32
C SER A 116 24.47 -7.25 -1.31
N GLY A 117 23.99 -6.97 -0.13
CA GLY A 117 24.87 -6.52 0.94
C GLY A 117 24.09 -5.92 2.08
N ILE A 118 24.79 -5.10 2.86
CA ILE A 118 24.21 -4.41 4.00
C ILE A 118 23.85 -2.99 3.58
N TRP A 119 22.64 -2.60 3.86
CA TRP A 119 22.13 -1.29 3.52
C TRP A 119 21.95 -0.46 4.78
N LYS A 120 22.11 0.84 4.66
CA LYS A 120 21.91 1.74 5.79
C LYS A 120 21.29 3.02 5.26
N ASN A 121 20.07 3.33 5.74
CA ASN A 121 19.32 4.51 5.32
C ASN A 121 19.24 4.64 3.81
N GLY A 122 18.96 3.51 3.13
CA GLY A 122 18.77 3.50 1.69
C GLY A 122 20.04 3.40 0.87
N LYS A 123 21.20 3.25 1.50
CA LYS A 123 22.47 3.19 0.78
C LYS A 123 23.21 1.89 1.07
N LEU A 124 23.72 1.29 0.00
CA LEU A 124 24.52 0.08 0.14
C LEU A 124 25.87 0.43 0.75
N GLN A 125 26.24 -0.32 1.78
CA GLN A 125 27.54 -0.15 2.45
C GLN A 125 28.59 -0.97 1.71
N GLU A 126 29.67 -0.32 1.30
CA GLU A 126 30.73 -1.01 0.54
C GLU A 126 32.08 -0.97 1.21
#